data_dae469a1e8c9c51aa065d96ae831f2e6
#
_entry.id   dae469a1e8c9c51aa065d96ae831f2e6
#
_cell.length_a   1.000
_cell.length_b   1.000
_cell.length_c   1.000
_cell.angle_alpha   90.00
_cell.angle_beta   90.00
_cell.angle_gamma   90.00
#
_symmetry.space_group_name_H-M   'P 1'
#
loop_
_entity.id
_entity.type
_entity.pdbx_description
1 polymer ?
#
loop_
_entity_poly.entity_id
_entity_poly.type
_entity_poly.pdbx_seq_one_letter_code
_entity_poly.pdbx_strand_id
1 'polypeptide(L)' 'MAHDAKLFTKLNTLIEECRRHPFKGTGKPEPLGGNLSGWWSRRINQEHRLVYRVAGTGKDQTLQVAQCRYHY' A
#
# COMPACT_ATOMS: atom_id res chain seq x y z
N MET A 1 6.45 -13.25 15.88
CA MET A 1 5.66 -14.43 15.52
C MET A 1 6.09 -14.96 14.18
N ALA A 2 6.21 -16.27 14.06
CA ALA A 2 6.71 -16.87 12.83
C ALA A 2 5.80 -16.60 11.63
N HIS A 3 4.49 -16.62 11.84
CA HIS A 3 3.55 -16.36 10.75
C HIS A 3 3.55 -14.90 10.31
N ASP A 4 4.05 -14.00 11.13
CA ASP A 4 4.11 -12.59 10.80
C ASP A 4 5.29 -12.26 9.90
N ALA A 5 6.28 -13.15 9.84
CA ALA A 5 7.46 -12.92 9.00
C ALA A 5 7.11 -12.88 7.53
N LYS A 6 6.20 -13.76 7.09
CA LYS A 6 5.79 -13.77 5.69
C LYS A 6 4.98 -12.52 5.33
N LEU A 7 4.11 -12.11 6.24
CA LEU A 7 3.32 -10.90 6.03
C LEU A 7 4.24 -9.68 5.96
N PHE A 8 5.21 -9.61 6.85
CA PHE A 8 6.15 -8.50 6.89
C PHE A 8 6.99 -8.43 5.62
N THR A 9 7.47 -9.58 5.15
CA THR A 9 8.25 -9.64 3.91
C THR A 9 7.41 -9.18 2.72
N LYS A 10 6.18 -9.65 2.63
CA LYS A 10 5.30 -9.26 1.54
C LYS A 10 4.96 -7.79 1.60
N LEU A 11 4.75 -7.26 2.80
CA LEU A 11 4.49 -5.84 2.99
C LEU A 11 5.66 -5.00 2.50
N ASN A 12 6.88 -5.38 2.87
CA ASN A 12 8.06 -4.66 2.42
C ASN A 12 8.21 -4.69 0.90
N THR A 13 7.92 -5.83 0.30
CA THR A 13 7.96 -5.96 -1.16
C THR A 13 6.95 -5.02 -1.82
N LEU A 14 5.75 -4.97 -1.27
CA LEU A 14 4.72 -4.08 -1.81
C LEU A 14 5.07 -2.62 -1.63
N ILE A 15 5.66 -2.27 -0.50
CA ILE A 15 6.08 -0.88 -0.27
C ILE A 15 7.14 -0.47 -1.29
N GLU A 16 8.12 -1.35 -1.54
CA GLU A 16 9.12 -1.06 -2.56
C GLU A 16 8.49 -0.89 -3.94
N GLU A 17 7.54 -1.75 -4.27
CA GLU A 17 6.87 -1.64 -5.55
C GLU A 17 6.03 -0.37 -5.64
N CYS A 18 5.39 0.03 -4.54
CA CYS A 18 4.64 1.27 -4.50
C CYS A 18 5.53 2.48 -4.75
N ARG A 19 6.75 2.44 -4.28
CA ARG A 19 7.69 3.53 -4.51
C ARG A 19 8.06 3.68 -5.97
N ARG A 20 8.08 2.58 -6.70
CA ARG A 20 8.41 2.57 -8.13
C ARG A 20 7.19 2.81 -8.99
N HIS A 21 6.10 2.13 -8.67
CA HIS A 21 4.88 2.15 -9.47
C HIS A 21 3.68 2.25 -8.53
N PRO A 22 3.36 3.45 -8.05
CA PRO A 22 2.32 3.61 -7.04
C PRO A 22 0.92 3.24 -7.51
N PHE A 23 0.68 3.26 -8.81
CA PHE A 23 -0.69 3.07 -9.30
C PHE A 23 -0.89 1.81 -10.13
N LYS A 24 0.07 0.93 -10.14
CA LYS A 24 -0.06 -0.34 -10.85
C LYS A 24 0.88 -1.36 -10.27
N GLY A 25 0.64 -2.63 -10.61
CA GLY A 25 1.50 -3.71 -10.19
C GLY A 25 0.80 -4.69 -9.26
N THR A 26 1.60 -5.34 -8.44
CA THR A 26 1.13 -6.42 -7.56
C THR A 26 0.11 -5.92 -6.55
N GLY A 27 -0.87 -6.75 -6.27
CA GLY A 27 -1.87 -6.44 -5.25
C GLY A 27 -3.06 -5.64 -5.77
N LYS A 28 -3.15 -5.44 -7.07
CA LYS A 28 -4.26 -4.73 -7.71
C LYS A 28 -4.53 -3.38 -7.06
N PRO A 29 -3.63 -2.40 -7.25
CA PRO A 29 -3.85 -1.08 -6.66
C PRO A 29 -5.15 -0.47 -7.14
N GLU A 30 -5.93 0.03 -6.20
CA GLU A 30 -7.23 0.63 -6.46
C GLU A 30 -7.36 1.97 -5.74
N PRO A 31 -7.89 2.99 -6.42
CA PRO A 31 -8.14 4.26 -5.75
C PRO A 31 -9.34 4.12 -4.82
N LEU A 32 -9.26 4.77 -3.68
CA LEU A 32 -10.33 4.76 -2.70
C LEU A 32 -11.16 6.04 -2.83
N GLY A 33 -12.38 5.99 -2.34
CA GLY A 33 -13.29 7.12 -2.41
C GLY A 33 -13.76 7.57 -1.04
N GLY A 34 -14.75 8.46 -1.03
CA GLY A 34 -15.31 8.96 0.21
C GLY A 34 -14.27 9.66 1.06
N ASN A 35 -14.21 9.30 2.34
CA ASN A 35 -13.26 9.90 3.27
C ASN A 35 -11.81 9.58 2.94
N LEU A 36 -11.59 8.58 2.10
CA LEU A 36 -10.25 8.15 1.72
C LEU A 36 -9.91 8.57 0.29
N SER A 37 -10.60 9.55 -0.24
CA SER A 37 -10.29 10.08 -1.55
C SER A 37 -8.85 10.56 -1.60
N GLY A 38 -8.13 10.15 -2.65
CA GLY A 38 -6.71 10.45 -2.76
C GLY A 38 -5.81 9.34 -2.24
N TRP A 39 -6.37 8.37 -1.55
CA TRP A 39 -5.63 7.21 -1.08
C TRP A 39 -5.88 6.03 -2.00
N TRP A 40 -4.96 5.07 -1.94
CA TRP A 40 -5.01 3.84 -2.73
C TRP A 40 -4.87 2.65 -1.81
N SER A 41 -5.31 1.50 -2.27
CA SER A 41 -5.09 0.27 -1.53
C SER A 41 -4.51 -0.80 -2.43
N ARG A 42 -3.66 -1.64 -1.85
CA ARG A 42 -3.15 -2.84 -2.51
C ARG A 42 -3.39 -4.03 -1.59
N ARG A 43 -3.71 -5.15 -2.18
CA ARG A 43 -3.90 -6.37 -1.41
C ARG A 43 -2.56 -6.93 -1.00
N ILE A 44 -2.38 -7.17 0.29
CA ILE A 44 -1.20 -7.87 0.80
C ILE A 44 -1.45 -9.37 0.76
N ASN A 45 -2.58 -9.80 1.30
CA ASN A 45 -3.05 -11.17 1.23
C ASN A 45 -4.57 -11.15 1.29
N GLN A 46 -5.20 -12.28 1.57
CA GLN A 46 -6.66 -12.33 1.58
C GLN A 46 -7.29 -11.48 2.68
N GLU A 47 -6.54 -11.20 3.72
CA GLU A 47 -7.07 -10.53 4.90
C GLU A 47 -6.58 -9.09 5.07
N HIS A 48 -5.42 -8.76 4.51
CA HIS A 48 -4.79 -7.47 4.80
C HIS A 48 -4.59 -6.65 3.54
N ARG A 49 -4.71 -5.35 3.70
CA ARG A 49 -4.48 -4.39 2.61
C ARG A 49 -3.56 -3.29 3.08
N LEU A 50 -2.77 -2.80 2.15
CA LEU A 50 -1.91 -1.65 2.35
C LEU A 50 -2.66 -0.42 1.83
N VAL A 51 -2.93 0.53 2.71
CA VAL A 51 -3.58 1.79 2.33
C VAL A 51 -2.53 2.88 2.34
N TYR A 52 -2.37 3.55 1.22
CA TYR A 52 -1.27 4.48 1.03
C TYR A 52 -1.67 5.61 0.10
N ARG A 53 -0.85 6.65 0.09
CA ARG A 53 -0.95 7.70 -0.91
C ARG A 53 0.44 8.22 -1.23
N VAL A 54 0.56 8.87 -2.38
CA VAL A 54 1.79 9.51 -2.80
C VAL A 54 1.62 11.00 -2.60
N ALA A 55 2.54 11.60 -1.85
CA ALA A 55 2.54 13.05 -1.62
C ALA A 55 3.76 13.66 -2.29
N GLY A 56 3.62 14.90 -2.73
CA GLY A 56 4.72 15.60 -3.37
C GLY A 56 4.83 15.29 -4.85
N THR A 57 5.83 15.86 -5.49
CA THR A 57 6.03 15.70 -6.93
C THR A 57 7.51 15.45 -7.22
N GLY A 58 7.77 14.74 -8.33
CA GLY A 58 9.12 14.53 -8.82
C GLY A 58 10.02 13.86 -7.79
N LYS A 59 11.16 14.48 -7.55
CA LYS A 59 12.14 13.92 -6.63
C LYS A 59 11.70 13.95 -5.17
N ASP A 60 10.71 14.79 -4.88
CA ASP A 60 10.25 14.97 -3.51
C ASP A 60 9.02 14.13 -3.18
N GLN A 61 8.72 13.13 -4.01
CA GLN A 61 7.62 12.24 -3.72
C GLN A 61 7.86 11.44 -2.47
N THR A 62 6.81 11.32 -1.66
CA THR A 62 6.84 10.55 -0.43
C THR A 62 5.68 9.60 -0.42
N LEU A 63 5.94 8.35 -0.05
CA LEU A 63 4.89 7.37 0.14
C LEU A 63 4.42 7.45 1.59
N GLN A 64 3.13 7.72 1.77
CA GLN A 64 2.53 7.78 3.09
C GLN A 64 1.64 6.56 3.28
N VAL A 65 1.84 5.85 4.37
CA VAL A 65 1.09 4.64 4.67
C VAL A 65 0.15 4.91 5.83
N ALA A 66 -1.14 4.66 5.60
CA ALA A 66 -2.15 4.89 6.63
C ALA A 66 -2.36 3.65 7.50
N GLN A 67 -2.46 2.50 6.88
CA GLN A 67 -2.65 1.26 7.62
C GLN A 67 -2.37 0.06 6.73
N CYS A 68 -2.17 -1.08 7.40
CA CYS A 68 -1.90 -2.34 6.71
C CYS A 68 -2.86 -3.43 7.16
N ARG A 69 -4.06 -3.05 7.58
CA ARG A 69 -5.04 -3.99 8.08
C ARG A 69 -6.05 -4.35 7.01
N TYR A 70 -6.81 -5.41 7.28
CA TYR A 70 -7.74 -5.94 6.29
C TYR A 70 -9.00 -5.09 6.13
N HIS A 71 -9.27 -4.19 7.04
CA HIS A 71 -10.41 -3.30 6.90
C HIS A 71 -10.04 -1.87 7.24
N TYR A 72 -10.76 -0.97 6.64
CA TYR A 72 -10.53 0.44 6.83
C TYR A 72 -11.81 1.23 6.53
#